data_3c9e5b55967dc5fa9e663ff1cb2665d4
#
_entry.id   3c9e5b55967dc5fa9e663ff1cb2665d4
#
_cell.length_a   1.000
_cell.length_b   1.000
_cell.length_c   1.000
_cell.angle_alpha   90.00
_cell.angle_beta   90.00
_cell.angle_gamma   90.00
#
_symmetry.space_group_name_H-M   'P 1'
#
loop_
_entity.id
_entity.type
_entity.pdbx_description
1 polymer ?
#
loop_
_entity_poly.entity_id
_entity_poly.type
_entity_poly.pdbx_seq_one_letter_code
_entity_poly.pdbx_strand_id
1 'polypeptide(L)'
;MAGRVRTTVIELINIVLLGLLVITAIAAIRLHDLFAVTIMFGIFSLLAAVLFVVLDAVDVAFTEAAVGVGISTILMLATIGLVGRQEKQPTHRPLLPLIVVAVTGAALVYGTFDMPHFAAPDAPIQQHVAPRYLEQSPNEIGIPNVVTAVLASYRGYDTLGELTVIFTAGIRSEEHTSELQSRAYL
;
A
#
# COMPACT_ATOMS: atom_id res chain seq x y z
N MET A 1 -7.79 -20.69 -28.95
CA MET A 1 -9.04 -20.37 -28.23
C MET A 1 -8.82 -20.27 -26.72
N ALA A 2 -8.16 -21.21 -26.06
CA ALA A 2 -7.91 -21.22 -24.62
C ALA A 2 -7.14 -19.97 -24.07
N GLY A 3 -6.15 -19.46 -24.79
CA GLY A 3 -5.39 -18.28 -24.37
C GLY A 3 -6.26 -17.02 -24.30
N ARG A 4 -7.10 -16.78 -25.28
CA ARG A 4 -7.99 -15.61 -25.31
C ARG A 4 -9.02 -15.63 -24.18
N VAL A 5 -9.58 -16.80 -23.86
CA VAL A 5 -10.53 -16.95 -22.75
C VAL A 5 -9.84 -16.66 -21.41
N ARG A 6 -8.62 -17.15 -21.21
CA ARG A 6 -7.84 -16.89 -19.99
C ARG A 6 -7.55 -15.40 -19.80
N THR A 7 -7.15 -14.69 -20.87
CA THR A 7 -6.91 -13.23 -20.80
C THR A 7 -8.17 -12.48 -20.43
N THR A 8 -9.30 -12.79 -21.07
CA THR A 8 -10.58 -12.11 -20.76
C THR A 8 -11.04 -12.36 -19.31
N VAL A 9 -10.80 -13.55 -18.77
CA VAL A 9 -11.15 -13.85 -17.37
C VAL A 9 -10.28 -13.04 -16.40
N ILE A 10 -8.98 -12.94 -16.66
CA ILE A 10 -8.05 -12.14 -15.82
C ILE A 10 -8.44 -10.64 -15.86
N GLU A 11 -8.74 -10.13 -17.04
CA GLU A 11 -9.21 -8.74 -17.21
C GLU A 11 -10.50 -8.48 -16.43
N LEU A 12 -11.46 -9.40 -16.49
CA LEU A 12 -12.71 -9.31 -15.72
C LEU A 12 -12.46 -9.31 -14.22
N ILE A 13 -11.59 -10.19 -13.74
CA ILE A 13 -11.20 -10.25 -12.31
C ILE A 13 -10.58 -8.92 -11.88
N ASN A 14 -9.65 -8.37 -12.67
CA ASN A 14 -9.02 -7.08 -12.39
C ASN A 14 -10.05 -5.94 -12.30
N ILE A 15 -10.99 -5.86 -13.25
CA ILE A 15 -12.04 -4.83 -13.23
C ILE A 15 -12.91 -4.96 -11.99
N VAL A 16 -13.31 -6.18 -11.63
CA VAL A 16 -14.11 -6.43 -10.43
C VAL A 16 -13.36 -6.05 -9.15
N LEU A 17 -12.09 -6.46 -9.02
CA LEU A 17 -11.26 -6.12 -7.87
C LEU A 17 -11.04 -4.61 -7.73
N LEU A 18 -10.73 -3.93 -8.83
CA LEU A 18 -10.58 -2.47 -8.85
C LEU A 18 -11.90 -1.77 -8.47
N GLY A 19 -13.03 -2.26 -8.97
CA GLY A 19 -14.35 -1.77 -8.59
C GLY A 19 -14.64 -1.93 -7.09
N LEU A 20 -14.32 -3.09 -6.53
CA LEU A 20 -14.46 -3.35 -5.09
C LEU A 20 -13.52 -2.47 -4.25
N LEU A 21 -12.28 -2.24 -4.69
CA LEU A 21 -11.35 -1.31 -4.04
C LEU A 21 -11.92 0.12 -4.00
N VAL A 22 -12.48 0.61 -5.09
CA VAL A 22 -13.13 1.93 -5.13
C VAL A 22 -14.33 1.98 -4.18
N ILE A 23 -15.17 0.95 -4.18
CA ILE A 23 -16.36 0.87 -3.31
C ILE A 23 -15.93 0.88 -1.84
N THR A 24 -14.95 0.06 -1.45
CA THR A 24 -14.47 -0.01 -0.07
C THR A 24 -13.80 1.29 0.38
N ALA A 25 -13.03 1.95 -0.51
CA ALA A 25 -12.43 3.25 -0.24
C ALA A 25 -13.50 4.34 0.00
N ILE A 26 -14.53 4.41 -0.87
CA ILE A 26 -15.64 5.34 -0.70
C ILE A 26 -16.42 5.04 0.58
N ALA A 27 -16.67 3.78 0.89
CA ALA A 27 -17.35 3.38 2.12
C ALA A 27 -16.54 3.80 3.36
N ALA A 28 -15.22 3.59 3.37
CA ALA A 28 -14.35 4.01 4.47
C ALA A 28 -14.41 5.53 4.73
N ILE A 29 -14.45 6.34 3.68
CA ILE A 29 -14.55 7.81 3.79
C ILE A 29 -15.95 8.26 4.30
N ARG A 30 -16.99 7.46 4.06
CA ARG A 30 -18.37 7.81 4.44
C ARG A 30 -18.77 7.35 5.84
N LEU A 31 -18.04 6.41 6.41
CA LEU A 31 -18.31 5.90 7.75
C LEU A 31 -17.74 6.83 8.82
N HIS A 32 -18.49 7.04 9.90
CA HIS A 32 -18.11 7.88 11.05
C HIS A 32 -17.77 7.04 12.29
N ASP A 33 -18.04 5.75 12.26
CA ASP A 33 -17.62 4.80 13.30
C ASP A 33 -16.20 4.30 12.96
N LEU A 34 -15.22 4.70 13.75
CA LEU A 34 -13.81 4.37 13.54
C LEU A 34 -13.53 2.86 13.54
N PHE A 35 -14.33 2.09 14.29
CA PHE A 35 -14.21 0.63 14.24
C PHE A 35 -14.63 0.09 12.87
N ALA A 36 -15.75 0.56 12.33
CA ALA A 36 -16.20 0.16 10.99
C ALA A 36 -15.22 0.63 9.91
N VAL A 37 -14.63 1.84 10.04
CA VAL A 37 -13.57 2.34 9.15
C VAL A 37 -12.36 1.41 9.18
N THR A 38 -11.90 0.99 10.37
CA THR A 38 -10.75 0.07 10.51
C THR A 38 -11.02 -1.26 9.81
N ILE A 39 -12.21 -1.83 9.96
CA ILE A 39 -12.59 -3.06 9.26
C ILE A 39 -12.60 -2.86 7.74
N MET A 40 -13.13 -1.72 7.27
CA MET A 40 -13.12 -1.39 5.84
C MET A 40 -11.69 -1.24 5.27
N PHE A 41 -10.75 -0.66 6.04
CA PHE A 41 -9.35 -0.63 5.68
C PHE A 41 -8.73 -2.03 5.57
N GLY A 42 -9.04 -2.92 6.52
CA GLY A 42 -8.60 -4.32 6.46
C GLY A 42 -9.12 -5.04 5.20
N ILE A 43 -10.41 -4.82 4.85
CA ILE A 43 -11.01 -5.37 3.62
C ILE A 43 -10.34 -4.77 2.38
N PHE A 44 -10.09 -3.45 2.35
CA PHE A 44 -9.38 -2.78 1.26
C PHE A 44 -7.99 -3.39 1.04
N SER A 45 -7.19 -3.54 2.10
CA SER A 45 -5.87 -4.16 2.04
C SER A 45 -5.92 -5.63 1.59
N LEU A 46 -6.93 -6.38 2.02
CA LEU A 46 -7.12 -7.75 1.55
C LEU A 46 -7.41 -7.82 0.04
N LEU A 47 -8.28 -6.93 -0.46
CA LEU A 47 -8.58 -6.83 -1.88
C LEU A 47 -7.34 -6.38 -2.69
N ALA A 48 -6.54 -5.46 -2.15
CA ALA A 48 -5.28 -5.04 -2.74
C ALA A 48 -4.28 -6.19 -2.81
N ALA A 49 -4.14 -6.98 -1.74
CA ALA A 49 -3.29 -8.17 -1.72
C ALA A 49 -3.73 -9.20 -2.79
N VAL A 50 -5.03 -9.45 -2.92
CA VAL A 50 -5.56 -10.33 -3.98
C VAL A 50 -5.26 -9.77 -5.38
N LEU A 51 -5.39 -8.47 -5.58
CA LEU A 51 -5.05 -7.82 -6.84
C LEU A 51 -3.56 -8.00 -7.17
N PHE A 52 -2.66 -7.83 -6.18
CA PHE A 52 -1.22 -8.07 -6.37
C PHE A 52 -0.90 -9.51 -6.74
N VAL A 53 -1.63 -10.51 -6.20
CA VAL A 53 -1.49 -11.91 -6.65
C VAL A 53 -1.88 -12.06 -8.12
N VAL A 54 -2.98 -11.44 -8.55
CA VAL A 54 -3.44 -11.50 -9.95
C VAL A 54 -2.45 -10.81 -10.91
N LEU A 55 -1.71 -9.80 -10.40
CA LEU A 55 -0.65 -9.10 -11.13
C LEU A 55 0.73 -9.78 -11.06
N ASP A 56 0.80 -11.03 -10.58
CA ASP A 56 2.03 -11.82 -10.38
C ASP A 56 3.04 -11.17 -9.39
N ALA A 57 2.57 -10.26 -8.52
CA ALA A 57 3.38 -9.61 -7.50
C ALA A 57 3.16 -10.26 -6.10
N VAL A 58 3.45 -11.56 -5.99
CA VAL A 58 3.13 -12.38 -4.81
C VAL A 58 3.84 -11.89 -3.55
N ASP A 59 5.08 -11.46 -3.64
CA ASP A 59 5.85 -10.93 -2.49
C ASP A 59 5.19 -9.66 -1.92
N VAL A 60 4.72 -8.77 -2.79
CA VAL A 60 3.99 -7.55 -2.39
C VAL A 60 2.62 -7.92 -1.80
N ALA A 61 1.94 -8.93 -2.34
CA ALA A 61 0.68 -9.43 -1.79
C ALA A 61 0.84 -9.92 -0.36
N PHE A 62 1.93 -10.65 -0.05
CA PHE A 62 2.23 -11.12 1.30
C PHE A 62 2.49 -9.97 2.27
N THR A 63 3.27 -8.97 1.87
CA THR A 63 3.55 -7.82 2.73
C THR A 63 2.30 -6.98 2.96
N GLU A 64 1.46 -6.76 1.95
CA GLU A 64 0.18 -6.07 2.07
C GLU A 64 -0.78 -6.82 3.01
N ALA A 65 -0.88 -8.14 2.88
CA ALA A 65 -1.71 -8.96 3.76
C ALA A 65 -1.20 -8.93 5.22
N ALA A 66 0.11 -9.05 5.43
CA ALA A 66 0.70 -9.07 6.77
C ALA A 66 0.57 -7.72 7.47
N VAL A 67 0.90 -6.63 6.80
CA VAL A 67 0.93 -5.29 7.38
C VAL A 67 -0.45 -4.62 7.28
N GLY A 68 -1.05 -4.58 6.11
CA GLY A 68 -2.31 -3.86 5.87
C GLY A 68 -3.50 -4.53 6.55
N VAL A 69 -3.66 -5.83 6.37
CA VAL A 69 -4.78 -6.58 7.00
C VAL A 69 -4.48 -6.89 8.47
N GLY A 70 -3.25 -7.31 8.78
CA GLY A 70 -2.87 -7.78 10.11
C GLY A 70 -2.45 -6.64 11.04
N ILE A 71 -1.21 -6.19 10.92
CA ILE A 71 -0.56 -5.29 11.89
C ILE A 71 -1.29 -3.96 11.99
N SER A 72 -1.61 -3.32 10.86
CA SER A 72 -2.29 -2.01 10.83
C SER A 72 -3.66 -2.07 11.47
N THR A 73 -4.43 -3.13 11.22
CA THR A 73 -5.75 -3.33 11.82
C THR A 73 -5.64 -3.46 13.35
N ILE A 74 -4.70 -4.24 13.85
CA ILE A 74 -4.48 -4.40 15.30
C ILE A 74 -4.09 -3.08 15.96
N LEU A 75 -3.18 -2.32 15.34
CA LEU A 75 -2.76 -1.01 15.86
C LEU A 75 -3.89 0.00 15.87
N MET A 76 -4.73 0.04 14.81
CA MET A 76 -5.90 0.90 14.75
C MET A 76 -6.93 0.51 15.83
N LEU A 77 -7.21 -0.77 16.02
CA LEU A 77 -8.13 -1.25 17.06
C LEU A 77 -7.61 -0.90 18.46
N ALA A 78 -6.32 -1.06 18.71
CA ALA A 78 -5.70 -0.65 19.98
C ALA A 78 -5.85 0.87 20.21
N THR A 79 -5.61 1.68 19.18
CA THR A 79 -5.77 3.13 19.24
C THR A 79 -7.22 3.53 19.50
N ILE A 80 -8.20 2.88 18.87
CA ILE A 80 -9.63 3.13 19.10
C ILE A 80 -10.01 2.83 20.56
N GLY A 81 -9.40 1.82 21.17
CA GLY A 81 -9.56 1.52 22.59
C GLY A 81 -9.15 2.67 23.51
N LEU A 82 -8.21 3.53 23.08
CA LEU A 82 -7.73 4.68 23.85
C LEU A 82 -8.50 5.98 23.54
N VAL A 83 -8.86 6.20 22.27
CA VAL A 83 -9.45 7.48 21.81
C VAL A 83 -10.97 7.43 21.64
N GLY A 84 -11.58 6.25 21.65
CA GLY A 84 -13.02 6.04 21.43
C GLY A 84 -13.39 5.79 19.96
N ARG A 85 -14.64 5.39 19.72
CA ARG A 85 -15.13 4.89 18.42
C ARG A 85 -15.68 5.96 17.49
N GLN A 86 -15.99 7.13 18.00
CA GLN A 86 -16.69 8.16 17.22
C GLN A 86 -15.70 9.17 16.63
N GLU A 87 -15.84 9.43 15.34
CA GLU A 87 -15.11 10.49 14.67
C GLU A 87 -15.53 11.87 15.21
N LYS A 88 -14.55 12.72 15.46
CA LYS A 88 -14.82 14.11 15.83
C LYS A 88 -15.27 14.87 14.59
N GLN A 89 -16.48 15.44 14.65
CA GLN A 89 -17.04 16.19 13.52
C GLN A 89 -16.15 17.40 13.16
N PRO A 90 -15.79 17.56 11.89
CA PRO A 90 -14.99 18.69 11.45
C PRO A 90 -15.77 20.00 11.56
N THR A 91 -15.17 21.01 12.17
CA THR A 91 -15.75 22.35 12.33
C THR A 91 -15.60 23.26 11.12
N HIS A 92 -14.74 22.87 10.16
CA HIS A 92 -14.41 23.69 8.99
C HIS A 92 -14.95 23.09 7.70
N ARG A 93 -15.25 23.96 6.73
CA ARG A 93 -15.66 23.53 5.37
C ARG A 93 -14.50 22.83 4.70
N PRO A 94 -14.72 21.63 4.10
CA PRO A 94 -13.65 20.82 3.50
C PRO A 94 -13.22 21.30 2.09
N LEU A 95 -13.48 22.57 1.72
CA LEU A 95 -13.24 23.08 0.36
C LEU A 95 -11.74 23.05 0.00
N LEU A 96 -10.88 23.55 0.87
CA LEU A 96 -9.44 23.59 0.62
C LEU A 96 -8.84 22.18 0.52
N PRO A 97 -9.07 21.24 1.45
CA PRO A 97 -8.67 19.85 1.29
C PRO A 97 -9.19 19.20 0.01
N LEU A 98 -10.43 19.47 -0.37
CA LEU A 98 -11.02 18.92 -1.59
C LEU A 98 -10.31 19.43 -2.85
N ILE A 99 -9.97 20.72 -2.92
CA ILE A 99 -9.20 21.30 -4.03
C ILE A 99 -7.81 20.65 -4.11
N VAL A 100 -7.11 20.52 -2.98
CA VAL A 100 -5.78 19.89 -2.94
C VAL A 100 -5.85 18.45 -3.46
N VAL A 101 -6.80 17.66 -2.98
CA VAL A 101 -6.97 16.27 -3.42
C VAL A 101 -7.34 16.19 -4.92
N ALA A 102 -8.22 17.07 -5.39
CA ALA A 102 -8.62 17.11 -6.80
C ALA A 102 -7.44 17.49 -7.72
N VAL A 103 -6.64 18.50 -7.34
CA VAL A 103 -5.46 18.92 -8.11
C VAL A 103 -4.40 17.83 -8.11
N THR A 104 -4.12 17.22 -6.95
CA THR A 104 -3.15 16.12 -6.84
C THR A 104 -3.62 14.91 -7.65
N GLY A 105 -4.89 14.54 -7.55
CA GLY A 105 -5.47 13.45 -8.32
C GLY A 105 -5.39 13.69 -9.83
N ALA A 106 -5.72 14.91 -10.28
CA ALA A 106 -5.61 15.29 -11.68
C ALA A 106 -4.15 15.23 -12.18
N ALA A 107 -3.19 15.68 -11.38
CA ALA A 107 -1.77 15.62 -11.71
C ALA A 107 -1.27 14.17 -11.81
N LEU A 108 -1.71 13.29 -10.90
CA LEU A 108 -1.38 11.86 -10.94
C LEU A 108 -1.96 11.19 -12.19
N VAL A 109 -3.23 11.45 -12.51
CA VAL A 109 -3.88 10.94 -13.74
C VAL A 109 -3.15 11.46 -14.97
N TYR A 110 -2.82 12.76 -15.01
CA TYR A 110 -2.04 13.32 -16.12
C TYR A 110 -0.70 12.60 -16.32
N GLY A 111 0.01 12.29 -15.22
CA GLY A 111 1.27 11.54 -15.28
C GLY A 111 1.14 10.12 -15.84
N THR A 112 -0.07 9.52 -15.85
CA THR A 112 -0.27 8.18 -16.41
C THR A 112 -0.38 8.17 -17.96
N PHE A 113 -0.64 9.31 -18.61
CA PHE A 113 -0.82 9.35 -20.07
C PHE A 113 0.46 9.04 -20.85
N ASP A 114 1.63 9.26 -20.24
CA ASP A 114 2.93 9.01 -20.85
C ASP A 114 3.52 7.63 -20.46
N MET A 115 2.79 6.85 -19.69
CA MET A 115 3.24 5.52 -19.29
C MET A 115 3.03 4.51 -20.41
N PRO A 116 4.02 3.59 -20.63
CA PRO A 116 3.82 2.45 -21.53
C PRO A 116 2.64 1.59 -21.09
N HIS A 117 2.06 0.87 -22.03
CA HIS A 117 1.01 -0.09 -21.68
C HIS A 117 1.52 -1.12 -20.67
N PHE A 118 0.64 -1.55 -19.77
CA PHE A 118 0.97 -2.58 -18.81
C PHE A 118 1.50 -3.84 -19.48
N ALA A 119 2.62 -4.38 -18.98
CA ALA A 119 3.33 -5.54 -19.52
C ALA A 119 3.83 -5.42 -20.97
N ALA A 120 3.98 -4.20 -21.50
CA ALA A 120 4.59 -4.00 -22.81
C ALA A 120 6.05 -4.49 -22.83
N PRO A 121 6.44 -5.39 -23.78
CA PRO A 121 7.79 -5.95 -23.81
C PRO A 121 8.89 -4.91 -24.08
N ASP A 122 8.55 -3.82 -24.72
CA ASP A 122 9.40 -2.69 -25.06
C ASP A 122 9.44 -1.59 -24.00
N ALA A 123 8.69 -1.76 -22.89
CA ALA A 123 8.71 -0.80 -21.80
C ALA A 123 10.13 -0.65 -21.21
N PRO A 124 10.55 0.56 -20.81
CA PRO A 124 11.89 0.81 -20.26
C PRO A 124 12.29 -0.13 -19.12
N ILE A 125 11.33 -0.52 -18.27
CA ILE A 125 11.60 -1.45 -17.17
C ILE A 125 12.06 -2.83 -17.66
N GLN A 126 11.57 -3.29 -18.81
CA GLN A 126 11.94 -4.59 -19.39
C GLN A 126 13.32 -4.56 -20.07
N GLN A 127 13.83 -3.39 -20.41
CA GLN A 127 15.06 -3.23 -21.18
C GLN A 127 16.24 -2.69 -20.38
N HIS A 128 16.02 -2.19 -19.16
CA HIS A 128 17.05 -1.58 -18.33
C HIS A 128 17.68 -2.59 -17.36
N VAL A 129 17.28 -2.59 -16.09
CA VAL A 129 17.91 -3.42 -15.05
C VAL A 129 17.20 -4.76 -14.82
N ALA A 130 15.94 -4.90 -15.23
CA ALA A 130 15.17 -6.11 -15.00
C ALA A 130 15.82 -7.37 -15.61
N PRO A 131 16.35 -7.37 -16.85
CA PRO A 131 17.03 -8.53 -17.40
C PRO A 131 18.20 -8.99 -16.54
N ARG A 132 19.01 -8.07 -16.02
CA ARG A 132 20.12 -8.42 -15.12
C ARG A 132 19.63 -9.07 -13.83
N TYR A 133 18.60 -8.53 -13.21
CA TYR A 133 18.05 -9.09 -11.97
C TYR A 133 17.46 -10.48 -12.20
N LEU A 134 16.77 -10.69 -13.30
CA LEU A 134 16.13 -11.97 -13.61
C LEU A 134 17.14 -13.07 -13.99
N GLU A 135 18.16 -12.73 -14.78
CA GLU A 135 19.09 -13.70 -15.37
C GLU A 135 20.33 -13.93 -14.51
N GLN A 136 20.85 -12.89 -13.87
CA GLN A 136 22.15 -12.93 -13.21
C GLN A 136 22.07 -13.07 -11.69
N SER A 137 20.97 -12.66 -11.04
CA SER A 137 20.88 -12.71 -9.58
C SER A 137 21.06 -14.10 -8.97
N PRO A 138 20.62 -15.22 -9.58
CA PRO A 138 20.89 -16.55 -9.04
C PRO A 138 22.39 -16.86 -8.95
N ASN A 139 23.19 -16.37 -9.92
CA ASN A 139 24.63 -16.60 -9.98
C ASN A 139 25.41 -15.59 -9.13
N GLU A 140 24.99 -14.32 -9.10
CA GLU A 140 25.69 -13.25 -8.38
C GLU A 140 25.40 -13.29 -6.87
N ILE A 141 24.16 -13.60 -6.48
CA ILE A 141 23.68 -13.51 -5.10
C ILE A 141 23.42 -14.90 -4.50
N GLY A 142 23.04 -15.89 -5.33
CA GLY A 142 22.73 -17.25 -4.87
C GLY A 142 21.38 -17.42 -4.16
N ILE A 143 20.50 -16.39 -4.20
CA ILE A 143 19.16 -16.43 -3.62
C ILE A 143 18.15 -16.75 -4.73
N PRO A 144 17.32 -17.81 -4.60
CA PRO A 144 16.36 -18.18 -5.63
C PRO A 144 15.28 -17.13 -5.91
N ASN A 145 14.87 -16.38 -4.88
CA ASN A 145 13.85 -15.33 -5.02
C ASN A 145 14.50 -14.02 -5.46
N VAL A 146 14.14 -13.56 -6.66
CA VAL A 146 14.71 -12.34 -7.27
C VAL A 146 14.35 -11.08 -6.46
N VAL A 147 13.13 -10.99 -5.92
CA VAL A 147 12.70 -9.84 -5.11
C VAL A 147 13.57 -9.75 -3.85
N THR A 148 13.78 -10.86 -3.16
CA THR A 148 14.69 -10.92 -2.00
C THR A 148 16.11 -10.54 -2.37
N ALA A 149 16.63 -11.01 -3.51
CA ALA A 149 17.97 -10.66 -3.99
C ALA A 149 18.10 -9.14 -4.25
N VAL A 150 17.07 -8.52 -4.83
CA VAL A 150 17.04 -7.08 -5.08
C VAL A 150 17.01 -6.30 -3.77
N LEU A 151 16.09 -6.62 -2.87
CA LEU A 151 15.87 -5.89 -1.62
C LEU A 151 17.04 -6.08 -0.62
N ALA A 152 17.62 -7.27 -0.55
CA ALA A 152 18.67 -7.56 0.42
C ALA A 152 20.10 -7.24 -0.08
N SER A 153 20.32 -7.17 -1.38
CA SER A 153 21.64 -6.99 -1.95
C SER A 153 21.75 -5.84 -2.95
N TYR A 154 21.14 -5.94 -4.13
CA TYR A 154 21.28 -4.90 -5.15
C TYR A 154 20.85 -3.51 -4.70
N ARG A 155 19.77 -3.44 -3.93
CA ARG A 155 19.17 -2.22 -3.37
C ARG A 155 19.04 -2.25 -1.85
N GLY A 156 19.98 -2.89 -1.18
CA GLY A 156 19.96 -3.02 0.29
C GLY A 156 19.94 -1.68 1.04
N TYR A 157 20.48 -0.60 0.45
CA TYR A 157 20.40 0.75 1.03
C TYR A 157 18.97 1.30 1.09
N ASP A 158 18.12 0.97 0.13
CA ASP A 158 16.71 1.40 0.15
C ASP A 158 16.00 0.76 1.34
N THR A 159 16.19 -0.55 1.53
CA THR A 159 15.65 -1.29 2.67
C THR A 159 16.20 -0.79 4.01
N LEU A 160 17.48 -0.43 4.08
CA LEU A 160 18.05 0.20 5.28
C LEU A 160 17.39 1.55 5.58
N GLY A 161 17.11 2.35 4.55
CA GLY A 161 16.38 3.62 4.67
C GLY A 161 14.97 3.41 5.22
N GLU A 162 14.22 2.45 4.71
CA GLU A 162 12.88 2.08 5.18
C GLU A 162 12.89 1.68 6.66
N LEU A 163 13.81 0.80 7.07
CA LEU A 163 13.96 0.37 8.46
C LEU A 163 14.32 1.54 9.38
N THR A 164 15.16 2.46 8.92
CA THR A 164 15.53 3.66 9.68
C THR A 164 14.33 4.58 9.89
N VAL A 165 13.47 4.76 8.89
CA VAL A 165 12.23 5.55 9.01
C VAL A 165 11.28 4.91 10.02
N ILE A 166 11.07 3.60 9.94
CA ILE A 166 10.20 2.87 10.88
C ILE A 166 10.74 2.98 12.32
N PHE A 167 12.04 2.81 12.50
CA PHE A 167 12.70 2.94 13.80
C PHE A 167 12.56 4.36 14.38
N THR A 168 12.76 5.38 13.54
CA THR A 168 12.60 6.79 13.94
C THR A 168 11.16 7.10 14.33
N ALA A 169 10.18 6.57 13.60
CA ALA A 169 8.77 6.72 13.93
C ALA A 169 8.43 6.07 15.29
N GLY A 170 9.00 4.90 15.58
CA GLY A 170 8.85 4.21 16.86
C GLY A 170 9.40 5.04 18.02
N ILE A 171 10.65 5.53 17.93
CA ILE A 171 11.28 6.36 18.97
C ILE A 171 10.48 7.65 19.20
N ARG A 172 10.06 8.34 18.12
CA ARG A 172 9.28 9.57 18.25
C ARG A 172 7.93 9.34 18.93
N SER A 173 7.30 8.19 18.69
CA SER A 173 6.06 7.81 19.36
C SER A 173 6.25 7.65 20.88
N GLU A 174 7.35 7.03 21.32
CA GLU A 174 7.68 6.88 22.75
C GLU A 174 7.99 8.22 23.41
N GLU A 175 8.76 9.09 22.76
CA GLU A 175 9.13 10.40 23.28
C GLU A 175 7.88 11.27 23.53
N HIS A 176 6.96 11.34 22.58
CA HIS A 176 5.71 12.08 22.75
C HIS A 176 4.82 11.48 23.86
N THR A 177 4.82 10.18 24.03
CA THR A 177 4.05 9.53 25.09
C THR A 177 4.61 9.90 26.46
N SER A 178 5.94 9.92 26.63
CA SER A 178 6.61 10.33 27.87
C SER A 178 6.40 11.79 28.21
N GLU A 179 6.42 12.71 27.23
CA GLU A 179 6.13 14.12 27.44
C GLU A 179 4.68 14.38 27.88
N LEU A 180 3.71 13.70 27.28
CA LEU A 180 2.31 13.82 27.67
C LEU A 180 2.07 13.25 29.09
N GLN A 181 2.72 12.16 29.46
CA GLN A 181 2.65 11.65 30.81
C GLN A 181 3.26 12.60 31.84
N SER A 182 4.40 13.23 31.53
CA SER A 182 5.04 14.20 32.43
C SER A 182 4.17 15.43 32.67
N ARG A 183 3.42 15.90 31.67
CA ARG A 183 2.47 17.02 31.80
C ARG A 183 1.19 16.65 32.55
N ALA A 184 0.81 15.39 32.58
CA ALA A 184 -0.37 14.95 33.33
C ALA A 184 -0.13 14.82 34.84
N TYR A 185 1.12 14.80 35.28
CA TYR A 185 1.53 14.74 36.70
C TYR A 185 1.92 16.11 37.28
N LEU A 186 1.84 17.21 36.53
CA LEU A 186 2.01 18.60 36.98
C LEU A 186 0.68 19.32 37.08
#